data_08458ae6a9a67d79bdce3c6a2140ea08
#
_entry.id   08458ae6a9a67d79bdce3c6a2140ea08
#
_cell.length_a   1.000
_cell.length_b   1.000
_cell.length_c   1.000
_cell.angle_alpha   90.00
_cell.angle_beta   90.00
_cell.angle_gamma   90.00
#
_symmetry.space_group_name_H-M   'P 1'
#
loop_
_entity.id
_entity.type
_entity.pdbx_description
1 polymer ?
#
loop_
_entity_poly.entity_id
_entity_poly.type
_entity_poly.pdbx_seq_one_letter_code
_entity_poly.pdbx_strand_id
1 'polypeptide(L)'
;MRFFHPTEYYKFEIPDTWLMAARANNFIPQEQAFTPVFDPEWPSTLIDALQITQTHTGPGMPQFDEARMVSVLRDMVKGTPLPAIWCSRDTPDGKLVLRHGRHRFHAAVALKFKKIPVSIRPHFEI
;
A
#
# COMPACT_ATOMS: atom_id res chain seq x y z
N MET A 1 6.06 15.54 1.76
CA MET A 1 5.81 15.45 0.30
C MET A 1 4.40 14.94 0.04
N ARG A 2 3.73 15.54 -0.91
CA ARG A 2 2.36 15.16 -1.26
C ARG A 2 2.34 14.21 -2.45
N PHE A 3 1.43 13.24 -2.40
CA PHE A 3 1.26 12.23 -3.43
C PHE A 3 -0.20 12.17 -3.85
N PHE A 4 -0.46 11.69 -5.08
CA PHE A 4 -1.80 11.43 -5.57
C PHE A 4 -2.10 9.95 -5.50
N HIS A 5 -3.29 9.62 -5.00
CA HIS A 5 -3.80 8.25 -5.09
C HIS A 5 -4.11 7.95 -6.56
N PRO A 6 -3.62 6.82 -7.09
CA PRO A 6 -3.69 6.60 -8.54
C PRO A 6 -5.10 6.37 -9.08
N THR A 7 -6.05 5.88 -8.28
CA THR A 7 -7.39 5.54 -8.75
C THR A 7 -8.49 6.45 -8.26
N GLU A 8 -8.30 7.13 -7.12
CA GLU A 8 -9.35 7.92 -6.47
C GLU A 8 -9.11 9.41 -6.53
N TYR A 9 -8.01 9.82 -7.13
CA TYR A 9 -7.64 11.21 -7.33
C TYR A 9 -7.61 12.05 -6.04
N TYR A 10 -7.40 11.42 -4.89
CA TYR A 10 -7.14 12.16 -3.67
C TYR A 10 -5.64 12.27 -3.40
N LYS A 11 -5.28 13.27 -2.63
CA LYS A 11 -3.90 13.50 -2.21
C LYS A 11 -3.68 12.88 -0.85
N PHE A 12 -2.46 12.42 -0.61
CA PHE A 12 -2.01 12.07 0.72
C PHE A 12 -0.61 12.63 0.93
N GLU A 13 -0.21 12.74 2.18
CA GLU A 13 1.08 13.36 2.52
C GLU A 13 1.89 12.43 3.41
N ILE A 14 3.18 12.29 3.06
CA ILE A 14 4.18 11.69 3.91
C ILE A 14 5.24 12.78 4.15
N PRO A 15 5.46 13.23 5.40
CA PRO A 15 6.46 14.25 5.68
C PRO A 15 7.84 13.88 5.16
N ASP A 16 8.56 14.87 4.65
CA ASP A 16 9.91 14.64 4.11
C ASP A 16 10.85 14.04 5.16
N THR A 17 10.67 14.42 6.43
CA THR A 17 11.47 13.86 7.52
C THR A 17 11.30 12.35 7.67
N TRP A 18 10.09 11.83 7.39
CA TRP A 18 9.83 10.38 7.44
C TRP A 18 10.51 9.67 6.28
N LEU A 19 10.47 10.26 5.08
CA LEU A 19 11.15 9.71 3.91
C LEU A 19 12.66 9.67 4.13
N MET A 20 13.22 10.72 4.70
CA MET A 20 14.65 10.77 5.03
C MET A 20 15.03 9.76 6.10
N ALA A 21 14.21 9.62 7.16
CA ALA A 21 14.44 8.64 8.22
C ALA A 21 14.43 7.20 7.68
N ALA A 22 13.62 6.92 6.68
CA ALA A 22 13.56 5.62 6.02
C ALA A 22 14.61 5.47 4.91
N ARG A 23 15.37 6.52 4.60
CA ARG A 23 16.30 6.58 3.47
C ARG A 23 15.60 6.32 2.14
N ALA A 24 14.37 6.83 2.01
CA ALA A 24 13.53 6.64 0.83
C ALA A 24 13.62 7.80 -0.15
N ASN A 25 14.26 8.92 0.22
CA ASN A 25 14.51 10.02 -0.68
C ASN A 25 15.47 9.57 -1.79
N ASN A 26 15.15 9.88 -3.04
CA ASN A 26 15.91 9.46 -4.22
C ASN A 26 15.91 7.93 -4.47
N PHE A 27 14.93 7.23 -3.90
CA PHE A 27 14.80 5.80 -4.11
C PHE A 27 14.30 5.51 -5.54
N ILE A 28 14.93 4.52 -6.20
CA ILE A 28 14.51 4.06 -7.51
C ILE A 28 13.75 2.76 -7.34
N PRO A 29 12.44 2.71 -7.66
CA PRO A 29 11.64 1.51 -7.42
C PRO A 29 11.96 0.39 -8.39
N GLN A 30 11.84 -0.85 -7.89
CA GLN A 30 11.86 -2.05 -8.70
C GLN A 30 10.43 -2.39 -9.13
N GLU A 31 10.24 -3.50 -9.84
CA GLU A 31 8.94 -3.85 -10.41
C GLU A 31 7.85 -4.06 -9.35
N GLN A 32 8.19 -4.76 -8.26
CA GLN A 32 7.22 -5.02 -7.18
C GLN A 32 7.63 -4.32 -5.90
N ALA A 33 6.63 -3.93 -5.11
CA ALA A 33 6.84 -3.12 -3.91
C ALA A 33 7.64 -3.84 -2.82
N PHE A 34 7.41 -5.14 -2.65
CA PHE A 34 8.11 -5.95 -1.66
C PHE A 34 7.93 -7.42 -1.99
N THR A 35 8.81 -8.27 -1.43
CA THR A 35 8.63 -9.72 -1.47
C THR A 35 7.61 -10.09 -0.39
N PRO A 36 6.50 -10.77 -0.75
CA PRO A 36 5.49 -11.11 0.24
C PRO A 36 5.99 -12.22 1.16
N VAL A 37 5.65 -12.10 2.45
CA VAL A 37 5.84 -13.18 3.40
C VAL A 37 4.92 -14.34 3.00
N PHE A 38 5.45 -15.55 2.97
CA PHE A 38 4.69 -16.73 2.58
C PHE A 38 3.53 -17.00 3.54
N ASP A 39 2.33 -17.18 2.98
CA ASP A 39 1.13 -17.56 3.73
C ASP A 39 0.45 -18.70 2.98
N PRO A 40 0.44 -19.94 3.54
CA PRO A 40 -0.14 -21.08 2.85
C PRO A 40 -1.67 -21.01 2.71
N GLU A 41 -2.32 -20.30 3.60
CA GLU A 41 -3.78 -20.15 3.58
C GLU A 41 -4.24 -19.10 2.59
N TRP A 42 -3.48 -18.02 2.47
CA TRP A 42 -3.83 -16.88 1.63
C TRP A 42 -2.67 -16.51 0.70
N PRO A 43 -2.53 -17.21 -0.43
CA PRO A 43 -1.46 -16.87 -1.37
C PRO A 43 -1.63 -15.46 -1.93
N SER A 44 -0.51 -14.83 -2.26
CA SER A 44 -0.50 -13.49 -2.83
C SER A 44 -0.35 -13.53 -4.34
N THR A 45 -0.81 -12.45 -4.99
CA THR A 45 -0.59 -12.22 -6.41
C THR A 45 -0.17 -10.77 -6.60
N LEU A 46 0.56 -10.49 -7.67
CA LEU A 46 0.97 -9.12 -7.99
C LEU A 46 -0.17 -8.41 -8.70
N ILE A 47 -0.58 -7.27 -8.17
CA ILE A 47 -1.66 -6.45 -8.71
C ILE A 47 -1.13 -5.06 -8.99
N ASP A 48 -1.53 -4.49 -10.12
CA ASP A 48 -1.22 -3.12 -10.46
C ASP A 48 -1.86 -2.17 -9.43
N ALA A 49 -1.10 -1.21 -8.94
CA ALA A 49 -1.59 -0.25 -7.95
C ALA A 49 -2.85 0.49 -8.44
N LEU A 50 -2.98 0.70 -9.75
CA LEU A 50 -4.14 1.36 -10.35
C LEU A 50 -5.44 0.55 -10.22
N GLN A 51 -5.35 -0.75 -9.93
CA GLN A 51 -6.51 -1.63 -9.81
C GLN A 51 -7.04 -1.73 -8.39
N ILE A 52 -6.38 -1.08 -7.44
CA ILE A 52 -6.75 -1.15 -6.01
C ILE A 52 -7.42 0.15 -5.62
N THR A 53 -8.64 0.06 -5.09
CA THR A 53 -9.36 1.21 -4.54
C THR A 53 -9.34 1.14 -3.03
N GLN A 54 -9.35 2.30 -2.39
CA GLN A 54 -9.45 2.38 -0.93
C GLN A 54 -10.78 3.00 -0.55
N THR A 55 -11.49 2.38 0.38
CA THR A 55 -12.66 2.99 0.99
C THR A 55 -12.19 4.13 1.89
N HIS A 56 -12.48 5.36 1.51
CA HIS A 56 -12.15 6.52 2.31
C HIS A 56 -13.43 7.02 2.98
N THR A 57 -13.42 7.02 4.31
CA THR A 57 -14.63 7.26 5.09
C THR A 57 -14.67 8.63 5.77
N GLY A 58 -13.87 9.58 5.33
CA GLY A 58 -13.87 10.89 5.96
C GLY A 58 -13.35 11.99 5.06
N PRO A 59 -13.62 13.25 5.39
CA PRO A 59 -13.07 14.38 4.65
C PRO A 59 -11.58 14.53 4.92
N GLY A 60 -10.84 15.02 3.94
CA GLY A 60 -9.43 15.34 4.07
C GLY A 60 -8.48 14.21 3.68
N MET A 61 -7.20 14.45 3.94
CA MET A 61 -6.15 13.49 3.59
C MET A 61 -6.04 12.37 4.63
N PRO A 62 -5.73 11.13 4.19
CA PRO A 62 -5.45 10.04 5.12
C PRO A 62 -4.34 10.41 6.09
N GLN A 63 -4.49 9.99 7.35
CA GLN A 63 -3.49 10.17 8.39
C GLN A 63 -2.76 8.86 8.63
N PHE A 64 -1.45 8.93 8.87
CA PHE A 64 -0.60 7.76 9.06
C PHE A 64 0.12 7.84 10.40
N ASP A 65 0.38 6.67 10.98
CA ASP A 65 1.26 6.55 12.14
C ASP A 65 2.71 6.68 11.70
N GLU A 66 3.45 7.61 12.30
CA GLU A 66 4.84 7.89 11.91
C GLU A 66 5.74 6.68 12.01
N ALA A 67 5.76 6.02 13.18
CA ALA A 67 6.65 4.88 13.40
C ALA A 67 6.35 3.74 12.41
N ARG A 68 5.08 3.47 12.18
CA ARG A 68 4.65 2.42 11.26
C ARG A 68 4.99 2.77 9.81
N MET A 69 4.73 4.00 9.39
CA MET A 69 5.03 4.43 8.03
C MET A 69 6.54 4.40 7.75
N VAL A 70 7.35 4.93 8.66
CA VAL A 70 8.81 4.92 8.52
C VAL A 70 9.33 3.49 8.45
N SER A 71 8.82 2.59 9.30
CA SER A 71 9.21 1.18 9.30
C SER A 71 8.89 0.51 7.96
N VAL A 72 7.69 0.72 7.44
CA VAL A 72 7.26 0.14 6.15
C VAL A 72 8.10 0.68 5.00
N LEU A 73 8.33 1.99 4.94
CA LEU A 73 9.17 2.61 3.91
C LEU A 73 10.58 2.03 3.95
N ARG A 74 11.15 1.91 5.16
CA ARG A 74 12.49 1.37 5.33
C ARG A 74 12.60 -0.08 4.85
N ASP A 75 11.59 -0.89 5.17
CA ASP A 75 11.57 -2.30 4.75
C ASP A 75 11.50 -2.40 3.22
N MET A 76 10.70 -1.56 2.57
CA MET A 76 10.63 -1.55 1.12
C MET A 76 11.95 -1.12 0.47
N VAL A 77 12.61 -0.11 1.03
CA VAL A 77 13.90 0.34 0.52
C VAL A 77 14.97 -0.74 0.67
N LYS A 78 14.96 -1.48 1.78
CA LYS A 78 15.93 -2.55 2.05
C LYS A 78 15.61 -3.86 1.35
N GLY A 79 14.40 -4.03 0.82
CA GLY A 79 13.96 -5.30 0.26
C GLY A 79 13.57 -6.34 1.30
N THR A 80 13.27 -5.92 2.52
CA THR A 80 12.80 -6.82 3.59
C THR A 80 11.40 -7.32 3.25
N PRO A 81 11.13 -8.65 3.35
CA PRO A 81 9.79 -9.17 3.08
C PRO A 81 8.74 -8.58 4.02
N LEU A 82 7.55 -8.33 3.45
CA LEU A 82 6.40 -7.79 4.18
C LEU A 82 5.17 -8.66 3.89
N PRO A 83 4.19 -8.71 4.81
CA PRO A 83 2.93 -9.37 4.50
C PRO A 83 2.23 -8.70 3.31
N ALA A 84 1.60 -9.50 2.44
CA ALA A 84 0.80 -8.97 1.35
C ALA A 84 -0.35 -8.11 1.90
N ILE A 85 -0.74 -7.07 1.18
CA ILE A 85 -1.91 -6.31 1.58
C ILE A 85 -3.16 -7.15 1.33
N TRP A 86 -4.22 -6.89 2.09
CA TRP A 86 -5.46 -7.63 2.00
C TRP A 86 -6.49 -6.80 1.25
N CYS A 87 -6.99 -7.35 0.12
CA CYS A 87 -8.07 -6.76 -0.67
C CYS A 87 -9.22 -7.74 -0.82
N SER A 88 -10.41 -7.21 -1.11
CA SER A 88 -11.59 -8.03 -1.41
C SER A 88 -12.21 -7.61 -2.74
N ARG A 89 -12.98 -8.53 -3.35
CA ARG A 89 -13.76 -8.28 -4.59
C ARG A 89 -15.25 -8.43 -4.34
N ASP A 90 -15.70 -8.12 -3.16
CA ASP A 90 -17.10 -8.33 -2.77
C ASP A 90 -18.02 -7.15 -3.10
N THR A 91 -17.56 -6.23 -3.93
CA THR A 91 -18.38 -5.12 -4.42
C THR A 91 -19.06 -5.50 -5.74
N PRO A 92 -20.23 -4.90 -6.08
CA PRO A 92 -20.96 -5.24 -7.30
C PRO A 92 -20.17 -5.03 -8.60
N ASP A 93 -19.22 -4.10 -8.61
CA ASP A 93 -18.40 -3.81 -9.79
C ASP A 93 -17.16 -4.71 -9.89
N GLY A 94 -16.92 -5.57 -8.91
CA GLY A 94 -15.77 -6.48 -8.89
C GLY A 94 -14.42 -5.81 -8.68
N LYS A 95 -14.38 -4.56 -8.29
CA LYS A 95 -13.13 -3.86 -8.03
C LYS A 95 -12.45 -4.41 -6.78
N LEU A 96 -11.12 -4.35 -6.76
CA LEU A 96 -10.35 -4.67 -5.57
C LEU A 96 -10.42 -3.51 -4.58
N VAL A 97 -10.87 -3.82 -3.37
CA VAL A 97 -10.99 -2.84 -2.30
C VAL A 97 -9.97 -3.17 -1.21
N LEU A 98 -9.15 -2.19 -0.85
CA LEU A 98 -8.15 -2.35 0.21
C LEU A 98 -8.87 -2.49 1.57
N ARG A 99 -8.56 -3.58 2.29
CA ARG A 99 -9.13 -3.86 3.62
C ARG A 99 -8.09 -3.75 4.72
N HIS A 100 -6.86 -4.26 4.49
CA HIS A 100 -5.75 -4.14 5.42
C HIS A 100 -4.47 -3.82 4.67
N GLY A 101 -3.60 -3.04 5.28
CA GLY A 101 -2.34 -2.65 4.70
C GLY A 101 -2.30 -1.22 4.20
N ARG A 102 -3.03 -0.34 4.84
CA ARG A 102 -3.11 1.07 4.46
C ARG A 102 -1.72 1.72 4.36
N HIS A 103 -0.85 1.48 5.34
CA HIS A 103 0.51 2.03 5.32
C HIS A 103 1.34 1.43 4.18
N ARG A 104 1.26 0.11 3.99
CA ARG A 104 1.98 -0.59 2.90
C ARG A 104 1.53 -0.12 1.53
N PHE A 105 0.22 0.04 1.34
CA PHE A 105 -0.32 0.52 0.06
C PHE A 105 0.18 1.93 -0.26
N HIS A 106 0.02 2.87 0.68
CA HIS A 106 0.41 4.25 0.45
C HIS A 106 1.92 4.42 0.34
N ALA A 107 2.71 3.65 1.10
CA ALA A 107 4.15 3.64 0.96
C ALA A 107 4.57 3.17 -0.45
N ALA A 108 3.94 2.11 -0.96
CA ALA A 108 4.22 1.60 -2.30
C ALA A 108 3.89 2.65 -3.37
N VAL A 109 2.75 3.32 -3.24
CA VAL A 109 2.37 4.40 -4.17
C VAL A 109 3.36 5.56 -4.10
N ALA A 110 3.74 5.97 -2.90
CA ALA A 110 4.69 7.07 -2.70
C ALA A 110 6.06 6.76 -3.30
N LEU A 111 6.52 5.52 -3.18
CA LEU A 111 7.79 5.07 -3.76
C LEU A 111 7.68 4.72 -5.24
N LYS A 112 6.50 4.90 -5.84
CA LYS A 112 6.23 4.74 -7.27
C LYS A 112 6.35 3.30 -7.77
N PHE A 113 6.06 2.32 -6.94
CA PHE A 113 5.96 0.95 -7.38
C PHE A 113 4.69 0.73 -8.20
N LYS A 114 4.80 -0.05 -9.28
CA LYS A 114 3.66 -0.35 -10.15
C LYS A 114 2.87 -1.57 -9.66
N LYS A 115 3.56 -2.56 -9.12
CA LYS A 115 2.96 -3.83 -8.71
C LYS A 115 3.09 -4.00 -7.21
N ILE A 116 2.00 -4.45 -6.58
CA ILE A 116 1.93 -4.65 -5.13
C ILE A 116 1.47 -6.08 -4.87
N PRO A 117 2.15 -6.85 -3.98
CA PRO A 117 1.66 -8.15 -3.57
C PRO A 117 0.34 -8.03 -2.81
N VAL A 118 -0.69 -8.71 -3.28
CA VAL A 118 -2.05 -8.64 -2.75
C VAL A 118 -2.56 -10.04 -2.44
N SER A 119 -3.16 -10.20 -1.28
CA SER A 119 -3.93 -11.39 -0.90
C SER A 119 -5.40 -11.04 -1.08
N ILE A 120 -6.09 -11.73 -1.98
CA ILE A 120 -7.51 -11.49 -2.23
C ILE A 120 -8.32 -12.38 -1.30
N ARG A 121 -9.02 -11.76 -0.37
CA ARG A 121 -9.78 -12.46 0.67
C ARG A 121 -11.22 -11.95 0.70
N PRO A 122 -12.19 -12.81 1.08
CA PRO A 122 -13.55 -12.34 1.30
C PRO A 122 -13.59 -11.36 2.47
N HIS A 123 -14.51 -10.39 2.38
CA HIS A 123 -14.76 -9.45 3.45
C HIS A 123 -16.19 -9.62 3.94
N PHE A 124 -16.35 -9.93 5.21
CA PHE A 124 -17.66 -10.11 5.82
C PHE A 124 -17.96 -8.97 6.78
N GLU A 125 -19.09 -8.32 6.58
CA GLU A 125 -19.63 -7.39 7.56
C GLU A 125 -20.46 -8.18 8.56
N ILE A 126 -20.17 -7.96 9.83
CA ILE A 126 -20.90 -8.63 10.92
C ILE A 126 -21.80 -7.60 11.58
#